data_c3dcfcc18161a623b91b20c520e30a6a
#
_entry.id   c3dcfcc18161a623b91b20c520e30a6a
#
_cell.length_a   1.000
_cell.length_b   1.000
_cell.length_c   1.000
_cell.angle_alpha   90.00
_cell.angle_beta   90.00
_cell.angle_gamma   90.00
#
_symmetry.space_group_name_H-M   'P 1'
#
loop_
_entity.id
_entity.type
_entity.pdbx_description
1 polymer ?
#
loop_
_entity_poly.entity_id
_entity_poly.type
_entity_poly.pdbx_seq_one_letter_code
_entity_poly.pdbx_strand_id
1 'polypeptide(L)'
;ALGQWALPGGFINLRQDQSLDDTAHRKLKEKTGVDAPYLEQVATFGNAERDPRGWAVTIAYFALISSDDITLDGDESSEEVLWVPVKELGSKFKLAFDHQSILEACYERLQGKVQYTSLPVNLLPEEFTLTELQNTFEIVLEKNVEKKSFRRRILDADILEETGSMKTGSNRPAKLYRIKTGSESHFFNRSIEGSR
;
A
#
# COMPACT_ATOMS: atom_id res chain seq x y z
N ALA A 1 -21.91 -12.20 1.19
CA ALA A 1 -22.71 -11.03 1.56
C ALA A 1 -23.11 -10.32 0.26
N LEU A 2 -24.24 -10.72 -0.31
CA LEU A 2 -24.79 -10.07 -1.53
C LEU A 2 -25.08 -8.59 -1.22
N GLY A 3 -24.66 -7.71 -2.12
CA GLY A 3 -24.89 -6.27 -2.00
C GLY A 3 -24.04 -5.55 -0.94
N GLN A 4 -22.95 -6.15 -0.51
CA GLN A 4 -21.97 -5.51 0.39
C GLN A 4 -20.59 -5.46 -0.26
N TRP A 5 -19.87 -4.39 0.01
CA TRP A 5 -18.48 -4.25 -0.42
C TRP A 5 -17.58 -5.22 0.32
N ALA A 6 -16.55 -5.71 -0.34
CA ALA A 6 -15.61 -6.64 0.24
C ALA A 6 -14.18 -6.32 -0.22
N LEU A 7 -13.21 -6.60 0.62
CA LEU A 7 -11.81 -6.61 0.21
C LEU A 7 -11.60 -7.73 -0.82
N PRO A 8 -10.76 -7.53 -1.84
CA PRO A 8 -10.42 -8.59 -2.78
C PRO A 8 -9.82 -9.78 -2.03
N GLY A 9 -10.20 -11.01 -2.42
CA GLY A 9 -9.73 -12.21 -1.74
C GLY A 9 -10.23 -13.49 -2.40
N GLY A 10 -9.86 -14.63 -1.85
CA GLY A 10 -10.27 -15.94 -2.33
C GLY A 10 -9.49 -17.09 -1.69
N PHE A 11 -9.68 -18.27 -2.24
CA PHE A 11 -9.07 -19.49 -1.72
C PHE A 11 -7.75 -19.81 -2.41
N ILE A 12 -6.89 -20.56 -1.70
CA ILE A 12 -5.67 -21.15 -2.23
C ILE A 12 -6.04 -22.14 -3.36
N ASN A 13 -5.29 -22.08 -4.45
CA ASN A 13 -5.39 -23.05 -5.53
C ASN A 13 -4.17 -23.99 -5.48
N LEU A 14 -4.37 -25.18 -4.94
CA LEU A 14 -3.31 -26.17 -4.74
C LEU A 14 -2.59 -26.63 -6.03
N ARG A 15 -3.14 -26.31 -7.20
CA ARG A 15 -2.52 -26.64 -8.49
C ARG A 15 -1.63 -25.51 -9.05
N GLN A 16 -1.83 -24.30 -8.58
CA GLN A 16 -1.18 -23.08 -9.12
C GLN A 16 -0.29 -22.40 -8.09
N ASP A 17 -0.76 -22.33 -6.83
CA ASP A 17 -0.10 -21.57 -5.78
C ASP A 17 0.94 -22.47 -5.07
N GLN A 18 2.18 -22.04 -5.04
CA GLN A 18 3.25 -22.70 -4.29
C GLN A 18 3.45 -22.08 -2.91
N SER A 19 2.97 -20.84 -2.71
CA SER A 19 3.05 -20.08 -1.47
C SER A 19 1.77 -19.28 -1.22
N LEU A 20 1.66 -18.73 -0.01
CA LEU A 20 0.60 -17.76 0.32
C LEU A 20 0.77 -16.46 -0.47
N ASP A 21 2.00 -16.06 -0.75
CA ASP A 21 2.30 -14.89 -1.55
C ASP A 21 1.82 -15.07 -2.98
N ASP A 22 2.02 -16.25 -3.60
CA ASP A 22 1.47 -16.55 -4.93
C ASP A 22 -0.05 -16.44 -4.94
N THR A 23 -0.71 -16.99 -3.89
CA THR A 23 -2.16 -16.85 -3.74
C THR A 23 -2.60 -15.39 -3.68
N ALA A 24 -1.90 -14.58 -2.88
CA ALA A 24 -2.25 -13.18 -2.69
C ALA A 24 -2.06 -12.37 -3.98
N HIS A 25 -0.93 -12.53 -4.68
CA HIS A 25 -0.69 -11.91 -5.99
C HIS A 25 -1.75 -12.32 -7.02
N ARG A 26 -2.00 -13.62 -7.16
CA ARG A 26 -2.99 -14.12 -8.09
C ARG A 26 -4.39 -13.56 -7.79
N LYS A 27 -4.81 -13.59 -6.51
CA LYS A 27 -6.13 -13.09 -6.12
C LYS A 27 -6.28 -11.58 -6.28
N LEU A 28 -5.25 -10.81 -6.00
CA LEU A 28 -5.25 -9.39 -6.28
C LEU A 28 -5.46 -9.13 -7.77
N LYS A 29 -4.66 -9.78 -8.62
CA LYS A 29 -4.74 -9.64 -10.08
C LYS A 29 -6.08 -10.09 -10.65
N GLU A 30 -6.58 -11.27 -10.26
CA GLU A 30 -7.88 -11.80 -10.71
C GLU A 30 -9.04 -10.87 -10.35
N LYS A 31 -9.02 -10.30 -9.13
CA LYS A 31 -10.15 -9.52 -8.61
C LYS A 31 -10.14 -8.05 -8.97
N THR A 32 -8.98 -7.49 -9.30
CA THR A 32 -8.82 -6.03 -9.49
C THR A 32 -8.07 -5.65 -10.75
N GLY A 33 -7.47 -6.61 -11.47
CA GLY A 33 -6.53 -6.34 -12.57
C GLY A 33 -5.15 -5.83 -12.12
N VAL A 34 -4.97 -5.52 -10.83
CA VAL A 34 -3.76 -4.91 -10.30
C VAL A 34 -2.64 -5.93 -10.15
N ASP A 35 -1.45 -5.58 -10.64
CA ASP A 35 -0.20 -6.30 -10.43
C ASP A 35 0.73 -5.43 -9.58
N ALA A 36 0.69 -5.61 -8.26
CA ALA A 36 1.40 -4.77 -7.34
C ALA A 36 2.87 -5.19 -7.20
N PRO A 37 3.84 -4.24 -7.31
CA PRO A 37 5.26 -4.54 -7.12
C PRO A 37 5.61 -4.85 -5.66
N TYR A 38 4.80 -4.38 -4.73
CA TYR A 38 4.97 -4.63 -3.29
C TYR A 38 3.72 -5.24 -2.68
N LEU A 39 3.91 -6.40 -2.04
CA LEU A 39 2.89 -7.13 -1.30
C LEU A 39 3.47 -7.62 0.02
N GLU A 40 2.76 -7.44 1.13
CA GLU A 40 3.22 -7.86 2.46
C GLU A 40 2.09 -8.48 3.27
N GLN A 41 2.38 -9.62 3.89
CA GLN A 41 1.50 -10.22 4.87
C GLN A 41 1.42 -9.36 6.14
N VAL A 42 0.21 -9.08 6.59
CA VAL A 42 -0.07 -8.23 7.76
C VAL A 42 -0.34 -9.06 9.00
N ALA A 43 -1.40 -9.85 8.95
CA ALA A 43 -1.89 -10.65 10.07
C ALA A 43 -2.78 -11.80 9.60
N THR A 44 -3.04 -12.71 10.52
CA THR A 44 -4.01 -13.79 10.35
C THR A 44 -5.22 -13.52 11.24
N PHE A 45 -6.41 -13.59 10.64
CA PHE A 45 -7.69 -13.42 11.31
C PHE A 45 -8.43 -14.76 11.31
N GLY A 46 -8.87 -15.23 12.48
CA GLY A 46 -9.57 -16.50 12.57
C GLY A 46 -10.36 -16.60 13.86
N ASN A 47 -11.66 -16.84 13.72
CA ASN A 47 -12.56 -17.19 14.83
C ASN A 47 -13.85 -17.79 14.28
N ALA A 48 -14.72 -18.27 15.19
CA ALA A 48 -15.98 -18.90 14.81
C ALA A 48 -17.06 -17.92 14.34
N GLU A 49 -16.91 -16.64 14.59
CA GLU A 49 -17.97 -15.61 14.39
C GLU A 49 -17.73 -14.79 13.11
N ARG A 50 -16.50 -14.80 12.56
CA ARG A 50 -16.14 -13.96 11.42
C ARG A 50 -16.87 -14.33 10.12
N ASP A 51 -17.27 -15.57 9.94
CA ASP A 51 -18.02 -16.05 8.79
C ASP A 51 -19.23 -16.88 9.28
N PRO A 52 -20.48 -16.49 8.93
CA PRO A 52 -21.68 -17.21 9.36
C PRO A 52 -21.75 -18.65 8.82
N ARG A 53 -20.93 -19.01 7.83
CA ARG A 53 -20.89 -20.36 7.25
C ARG A 53 -20.07 -21.34 8.10
N GLY A 54 -19.27 -20.87 9.06
CA GLY A 54 -18.48 -21.67 9.97
C GLY A 54 -17.11 -21.07 10.30
N TRP A 55 -16.30 -21.84 10.99
CA TRP A 55 -14.96 -21.44 11.39
C TRP A 55 -14.08 -21.17 10.16
N ALA A 56 -13.53 -19.98 10.05
CA ALA A 56 -12.73 -19.57 8.91
C ALA A 56 -11.46 -18.82 9.34
N VAL A 57 -10.40 -18.96 8.54
CA VAL A 57 -9.13 -18.25 8.67
C VAL A 57 -8.89 -17.41 7.43
N THR A 58 -8.48 -16.18 7.61
CA THR A 58 -8.00 -15.29 6.54
C THR A 58 -6.59 -14.81 6.87
N ILE A 59 -5.72 -14.90 5.90
CA ILE A 59 -4.39 -14.29 5.94
C ILE A 59 -4.49 -13.00 5.14
N ALA A 60 -4.31 -11.87 5.82
CA ALA A 60 -4.43 -10.55 5.21
C ALA A 60 -3.09 -10.05 4.70
N TYR A 61 -3.13 -9.42 3.53
CA TYR A 61 -2.03 -8.74 2.89
C TYR A 61 -2.42 -7.30 2.58
N PHE A 62 -1.44 -6.40 2.54
CA PHE A 62 -1.59 -5.13 1.84
C PHE A 62 -0.65 -5.09 0.64
N ALA A 63 -1.09 -4.41 -0.41
CA ALA A 63 -0.32 -4.11 -1.61
C ALA A 63 -0.10 -2.60 -1.72
N LEU A 64 1.05 -2.20 -2.23
CA LEU A 64 1.35 -0.80 -2.54
C LEU A 64 1.61 -0.67 -4.04
N ILE A 65 0.99 0.32 -4.66
CA ILE A 65 1.10 0.60 -6.08
C ILE A 65 0.97 2.09 -6.35
N SER A 66 1.66 2.60 -7.35
CA SER A 66 1.47 3.96 -7.84
C SER A 66 0.10 4.14 -8.48
N SER A 67 -0.55 5.29 -8.24
CA SER A 67 -1.83 5.62 -8.88
C SER A 67 -1.72 5.71 -10.41
N ASP A 68 -0.55 5.99 -10.95
CA ASP A 68 -0.32 6.13 -12.39
C ASP A 68 -0.33 4.76 -13.11
N ASP A 69 -0.12 3.66 -12.38
CA ASP A 69 -0.02 2.31 -12.92
C ASP A 69 -1.35 1.53 -12.84
N ILE A 70 -2.46 2.21 -12.48
CA ILE A 70 -3.70 1.54 -12.15
C ILE A 70 -4.70 1.56 -13.31
N THR A 71 -5.02 0.36 -13.81
CA THR A 71 -6.27 0.09 -14.53
C THR A 71 -7.04 -0.95 -13.73
N LEU A 72 -8.23 -0.60 -13.24
CA LEU A 72 -9.10 -1.56 -12.56
C LEU A 72 -9.82 -2.41 -13.59
N ASP A 73 -9.69 -3.73 -13.47
CA ASP A 73 -10.42 -4.70 -14.27
C ASP A 73 -10.83 -5.87 -13.37
N GLY A 74 -12.10 -5.91 -13.01
CA GLY A 74 -12.66 -6.96 -12.16
C GLY A 74 -12.92 -8.24 -12.93
N ASP A 75 -12.92 -9.38 -12.24
CA ASP A 75 -13.34 -10.66 -12.82
C ASP A 75 -14.89 -10.80 -12.87
N GLU A 76 -15.38 -11.85 -13.56
CA GLU A 76 -16.82 -12.14 -13.69
C GLU A 76 -17.54 -12.37 -12.33
N SER A 77 -16.81 -12.58 -11.25
CA SER A 77 -17.36 -12.76 -9.90
C SER A 77 -17.49 -11.46 -9.11
N SER A 78 -16.99 -10.34 -9.64
CA SER A 78 -17.05 -9.01 -9.06
C SER A 78 -18.04 -8.16 -9.86
N GLU A 79 -19.10 -7.65 -9.21
CA GLU A 79 -20.07 -6.76 -9.87
C GLU A 79 -19.44 -5.41 -10.21
N GLU A 80 -18.55 -4.92 -9.32
CA GLU A 80 -17.88 -3.64 -9.46
C GLU A 80 -16.56 -3.64 -8.66
N VAL A 81 -15.54 -2.94 -9.16
CA VAL A 81 -14.28 -2.69 -8.45
C VAL A 81 -14.03 -1.20 -8.40
N LEU A 82 -13.78 -0.66 -7.21
CA LEU A 82 -13.61 0.78 -6.98
C LEU A 82 -12.34 1.08 -6.20
N TRP A 83 -11.70 2.19 -6.55
CA TRP A 83 -10.77 2.90 -5.66
C TRP A 83 -11.54 3.80 -4.71
N VAL A 84 -11.31 3.60 -3.42
CA VAL A 84 -12.01 4.35 -2.37
C VAL A 84 -10.98 4.97 -1.45
N PRO A 85 -11.10 6.27 -1.12
CA PRO A 85 -10.27 6.90 -0.10
C PRO A 85 -10.41 6.14 1.23
N VAL A 86 -9.29 5.79 1.87
CA VAL A 86 -9.29 5.01 3.13
C VAL A 86 -10.21 5.64 4.19
N LYS A 87 -10.25 6.98 4.26
CA LYS A 87 -11.12 7.73 5.20
C LYS A 87 -12.63 7.58 4.95
N GLU A 88 -13.02 7.12 3.77
CA GLU A 88 -14.44 6.90 3.42
C GLU A 88 -14.90 5.46 3.70
N LEU A 89 -13.97 4.54 3.92
CA LEU A 89 -14.27 3.16 4.27
C LEU A 89 -14.86 3.08 5.69
N GLY A 90 -15.87 2.24 5.86
CA GLY A 90 -16.62 2.14 7.12
C GLY A 90 -17.70 3.21 7.32
N SER A 91 -17.54 4.42 6.77
CA SER A 91 -18.54 5.49 6.85
C SER A 91 -19.50 5.51 5.67
N LYS A 92 -18.97 5.51 4.43
CA LYS A 92 -19.77 5.50 3.19
C LYS A 92 -19.95 4.10 2.60
N PHE A 93 -18.98 3.22 2.80
CA PHE A 93 -18.96 1.86 2.25
C PHE A 93 -19.03 0.85 3.39
N LYS A 94 -20.16 0.16 3.51
CA LYS A 94 -20.32 -0.91 4.50
C LYS A 94 -19.61 -2.17 3.99
N LEU A 95 -18.58 -2.58 4.69
CA LEU A 95 -17.81 -3.77 4.37
C LEU A 95 -18.47 -5.04 4.92
N ALA A 96 -18.31 -6.13 4.19
CA ALA A 96 -18.79 -7.45 4.57
C ALA A 96 -17.96 -8.05 5.71
N PHE A 97 -18.56 -8.91 6.50
CA PHE A 97 -17.90 -9.68 7.57
C PHE A 97 -17.07 -8.80 8.52
N ASP A 98 -15.84 -9.21 8.79
CA ASP A 98 -14.83 -8.52 9.60
C ASP A 98 -13.84 -7.69 8.76
N HIS A 99 -14.16 -7.40 7.49
CA HIS A 99 -13.27 -6.71 6.57
C HIS A 99 -12.88 -5.30 7.03
N GLN A 100 -13.73 -4.65 7.82
CA GLN A 100 -13.39 -3.36 8.43
C GLN A 100 -12.19 -3.51 9.40
N SER A 101 -12.21 -4.51 10.27
CA SER A 101 -11.11 -4.76 11.21
C SER A 101 -9.83 -5.17 10.51
N ILE A 102 -9.93 -5.92 9.40
CA ILE A 102 -8.78 -6.27 8.55
C ILE A 102 -8.15 -5.00 7.96
N LEU A 103 -8.98 -4.11 7.40
CA LEU A 103 -8.52 -2.86 6.83
C LEU A 103 -7.82 -1.97 7.86
N GLU A 104 -8.41 -1.81 9.04
CA GLU A 104 -7.84 -1.05 10.15
C GLU A 104 -6.46 -1.58 10.54
N ALA A 105 -6.32 -2.90 10.72
CA ALA A 105 -5.05 -3.53 11.03
C ALA A 105 -4.00 -3.34 9.91
N CYS A 106 -4.41 -3.42 8.64
CA CYS A 106 -3.52 -3.16 7.50
C CYS A 106 -3.04 -1.71 7.50
N TYR A 107 -3.92 -0.75 7.76
CA TYR A 107 -3.59 0.67 7.78
C TYR A 107 -2.67 1.03 8.94
N GLU A 108 -2.96 0.54 10.15
CA GLU A 108 -2.09 0.70 11.32
C GLU A 108 -0.70 0.10 11.07
N ARG A 109 -0.63 -1.08 10.46
CA ARG A 109 0.64 -1.72 10.09
C ARG A 109 1.44 -0.86 9.12
N LEU A 110 0.78 -0.33 8.08
CA LEU A 110 1.42 0.55 7.10
C LEU A 110 1.94 1.82 7.77
N GLN A 111 1.12 2.52 8.55
CA GLN A 111 1.52 3.72 9.29
C GLN A 111 2.72 3.45 10.21
N GLY A 112 2.69 2.34 10.94
CA GLY A 112 3.81 1.91 11.79
C GLY A 112 5.11 1.73 11.00
N LYS A 113 5.05 1.04 9.86
CA LYS A 113 6.24 0.79 9.02
C LYS A 113 6.77 2.05 8.35
N VAL A 114 5.91 2.94 7.89
CA VAL A 114 6.28 4.18 7.22
C VAL A 114 7.12 5.10 8.14
N GLN A 115 6.97 4.99 9.45
CA GLN A 115 7.80 5.76 10.37
C GLN A 115 9.30 5.46 10.26
N TYR A 116 9.68 4.25 9.85
CA TYR A 116 11.08 3.81 9.82
C TYR A 116 11.50 3.08 8.54
N THR A 117 10.69 3.13 7.47
CA THR A 117 11.03 2.52 6.18
C THR A 117 10.79 3.45 5.00
N SER A 118 11.41 3.13 3.86
CA SER A 118 11.20 3.82 2.58
C SER A 118 9.93 3.38 1.85
N LEU A 119 9.09 2.52 2.43
CA LEU A 119 7.89 1.94 1.78
C LEU A 119 7.02 2.90 0.96
N PRO A 120 6.82 4.18 1.36
CA PRO A 120 6.02 5.11 0.56
C PRO A 120 6.51 5.34 -0.87
N VAL A 121 7.75 4.98 -1.21
CA VAL A 121 8.24 5.04 -2.60
C VAL A 121 7.42 4.16 -3.54
N ASN A 122 6.87 3.04 -3.04
CA ASN A 122 6.03 2.12 -3.83
C ASN A 122 4.65 2.70 -4.19
N LEU A 123 4.29 3.86 -3.63
CA LEU A 123 3.07 4.59 -3.95
C LEU A 123 3.30 5.70 -4.99
N LEU A 124 4.53 5.87 -5.45
CA LEU A 124 4.95 6.90 -6.39
C LEU A 124 5.24 6.30 -7.76
N PRO A 125 5.14 7.11 -8.84
CA PRO A 125 5.64 6.70 -10.14
C PRO A 125 7.15 6.45 -10.10
N GLU A 126 7.70 5.81 -11.14
CA GLU A 126 9.13 5.47 -11.23
C GLU A 126 10.05 6.66 -10.99
N GLU A 127 9.69 7.84 -11.53
CA GLU A 127 10.40 9.10 -11.30
C GLU A 127 9.55 10.08 -10.50
N PHE A 128 10.10 10.60 -9.42
CA PHE A 128 9.42 11.52 -8.51
C PHE A 128 10.35 12.59 -7.95
N THR A 129 9.78 13.63 -7.38
CA THR A 129 10.51 14.68 -6.67
C THR A 129 10.57 14.39 -5.17
N LEU A 130 11.56 14.95 -4.46
CA LEU A 130 11.61 14.86 -2.98
C LEU A 130 10.37 15.49 -2.30
N THR A 131 9.68 16.40 -2.98
CA THR A 131 8.44 16.99 -2.46
C THR A 131 7.28 16.00 -2.55
N GLU A 132 7.15 15.29 -3.66
CA GLU A 132 6.14 14.24 -3.80
C GLU A 132 6.38 13.12 -2.80
N LEU A 133 7.63 12.66 -2.66
CA LEU A 133 7.97 11.66 -1.66
C LEU A 133 7.60 12.13 -0.24
N GLN A 134 7.95 13.37 0.14
CA GLN A 134 7.57 13.92 1.44
C GLN A 134 6.05 13.94 1.64
N ASN A 135 5.30 14.42 0.64
CA ASN A 135 3.84 14.47 0.70
C ASN A 135 3.22 13.08 0.87
N THR A 136 3.78 12.06 0.21
CA THR A 136 3.31 10.67 0.36
C THR A 136 3.53 10.17 1.78
N PHE A 137 4.68 10.44 2.39
CA PHE A 137 4.90 10.14 3.82
C PHE A 137 3.89 10.86 4.71
N GLU A 138 3.66 12.15 4.50
CA GLU A 138 2.71 12.97 5.28
C GLU A 138 1.27 12.47 5.16
N ILE A 139 0.86 12.05 3.95
CA ILE A 139 -0.47 11.48 3.71
C ILE A 139 -0.66 10.19 4.50
N VAL A 140 0.29 9.25 4.43
CA VAL A 140 0.17 7.95 5.12
C VAL A 140 0.27 8.13 6.64
N LEU A 141 1.17 8.97 7.12
CA LEU A 141 1.34 9.24 8.55
C LEU A 141 0.23 10.12 9.13
N GLU A 142 -0.56 10.79 8.29
CA GLU A 142 -1.54 11.82 8.68
C GLU A 142 -0.93 12.96 9.52
N LYS A 143 0.34 13.27 9.28
CA LYS A 143 1.13 14.26 10.02
C LYS A 143 2.08 14.99 9.10
N ASN A 144 2.37 16.25 9.41
CA ASN A 144 3.41 17.01 8.74
C ASN A 144 4.79 16.53 9.18
N VAL A 145 5.72 16.45 8.23
CA VAL A 145 7.12 16.09 8.45
C VAL A 145 8.00 17.30 8.17
N GLU A 146 8.95 17.60 9.07
CA GLU A 146 9.83 18.75 8.89
C GLU A 146 10.73 18.58 7.66
N LYS A 147 10.55 19.45 6.67
CA LYS A 147 11.11 19.36 5.32
C LYS A 147 12.61 19.17 5.26
N LYS A 148 13.35 19.95 6.06
CA LYS A 148 14.83 19.95 6.05
C LYS A 148 15.38 18.64 6.62
N SER A 149 14.81 18.18 7.73
CA SER A 149 15.19 16.92 8.38
C SER A 149 14.85 15.73 7.52
N PHE A 150 13.64 15.71 6.93
CA PHE A 150 13.19 14.67 6.01
C PHE A 150 14.16 14.53 4.83
N ARG A 151 14.41 15.63 4.10
CA ARG A 151 15.28 15.60 2.92
C ARG A 151 16.69 15.14 3.25
N ARG A 152 17.26 15.65 4.35
CA ARG A 152 18.57 15.20 4.80
C ARG A 152 18.58 13.69 5.05
N ARG A 153 17.59 13.17 5.77
CA ARG A 153 17.51 11.74 6.11
C ARG A 153 17.39 10.85 4.87
N ILE A 154 16.53 11.25 3.92
CA ILE A 154 16.35 10.48 2.68
C ILE A 154 17.64 10.50 1.84
N LEU A 155 18.31 11.63 1.73
CA LEU A 155 19.56 11.74 0.96
C LEU A 155 20.75 11.04 1.66
N ASP A 156 20.86 11.15 2.99
CA ASP A 156 21.91 10.49 3.77
C ASP A 156 21.75 8.96 3.76
N ALA A 157 20.54 8.44 3.56
CA ALA A 157 20.29 7.00 3.43
C ALA A 157 20.79 6.40 2.10
N ASP A 158 21.14 7.25 1.14
CA ASP A 158 21.65 6.86 -0.18
C ASP A 158 20.77 5.86 -0.95
N ILE A 159 19.46 5.94 -0.75
CA ILE A 159 18.45 5.06 -1.36
C ILE A 159 17.91 5.57 -2.70
N LEU A 160 18.23 6.80 -3.08
CA LEU A 160 17.77 7.45 -4.29
C LEU A 160 18.93 7.72 -5.25
N GLU A 161 18.63 7.70 -6.55
CA GLU A 161 19.51 8.23 -7.58
C GLU A 161 18.84 9.37 -8.35
N GLU A 162 19.60 10.41 -8.71
CA GLU A 162 19.13 11.48 -9.58
C GLU A 162 19.02 10.96 -11.01
N THR A 163 17.87 11.16 -11.67
CA THR A 163 17.67 10.73 -13.05
C THR A 163 18.31 11.67 -14.07
N GLY A 164 18.78 12.84 -13.64
CA GLY A 164 19.27 13.91 -14.52
C GLY A 164 18.15 14.76 -15.12
N SER A 165 16.90 14.35 -14.95
CA SER A 165 15.70 15.06 -15.44
C SER A 165 15.15 16.04 -14.41
N MET A 166 14.33 16.98 -14.89
CA MET A 166 13.68 17.99 -14.06
C MET A 166 12.16 17.96 -14.28
N LYS A 167 11.39 17.92 -13.20
CA LYS A 167 9.94 18.15 -13.27
C LYS A 167 9.68 19.66 -13.41
N THR A 168 9.07 20.03 -14.53
CA THR A 168 8.66 21.40 -14.82
C THR A 168 7.15 21.53 -14.66
N GLY A 169 6.66 22.70 -14.26
CA GLY A 169 5.25 22.99 -14.06
C GLY A 169 5.07 24.43 -13.61
N SER A 170 3.98 24.76 -12.93
CA SER A 170 3.70 26.09 -12.39
C SER A 170 4.69 26.56 -11.31
N ASN A 171 5.41 25.63 -10.69
CA ASN A 171 6.40 25.88 -9.64
C ASN A 171 7.82 25.88 -10.20
N ARG A 172 8.81 26.29 -9.32
CA ARG A 172 10.24 26.19 -9.65
C ARG A 172 10.58 24.75 -10.05
N PRO A 173 11.35 24.53 -11.15
CA PRO A 173 11.80 23.21 -11.57
C PRO A 173 12.43 22.41 -10.42
N ALA A 174 12.07 21.16 -10.30
CA ALA A 174 12.55 20.25 -9.26
C ALA A 174 13.25 19.03 -9.87
N LYS A 175 14.36 18.60 -9.24
CA LYS A 175 15.06 17.38 -9.65
C LYS A 175 14.16 16.16 -9.51
N LEU A 176 14.25 15.27 -10.48
CA LEU A 176 13.65 13.94 -10.43
C LEU A 176 14.63 12.91 -9.88
N TYR A 177 14.10 12.00 -9.10
CA TYR A 177 14.79 10.90 -8.45
C TYR A 177 14.03 9.60 -8.73
N ARG A 178 14.73 8.49 -8.71
CA ARG A 178 14.13 7.15 -8.62
C ARG A 178 14.76 6.38 -7.45
N ILE A 179 14.06 5.36 -6.98
CA ILE A 179 14.56 4.47 -5.95
C ILE A 179 15.65 3.58 -6.54
N LYS A 180 16.74 3.37 -5.81
CA LYS A 180 17.75 2.39 -6.17
C LYS A 180 17.19 0.98 -5.98
N THR A 181 17.44 0.09 -6.93
CA THR A 181 17.02 -1.32 -6.87
C THR A 181 17.41 -1.96 -5.53
N GLY A 182 16.48 -2.60 -4.87
CA GLY A 182 16.66 -3.22 -3.56
C GLY A 182 16.53 -2.26 -2.36
N SER A 183 16.18 -0.99 -2.60
CA SER A 183 15.98 0.01 -1.54
C SER A 183 14.51 0.34 -1.29
N GLU A 184 13.56 -0.37 -1.92
CA GLU A 184 12.12 -0.12 -1.87
C GLU A 184 11.52 -0.31 -0.47
N SER A 185 12.19 -1.07 0.39
CA SER A 185 11.83 -1.31 1.78
C SER A 185 12.97 -1.06 2.77
N HIS A 186 13.87 -0.12 2.44
CA HIS A 186 15.00 0.25 3.30
C HIS A 186 14.54 0.67 4.71
N PHE A 187 15.26 0.24 5.74
CA PHE A 187 15.00 0.61 7.14
C PHE A 187 15.87 1.77 7.57
N PHE A 188 15.25 2.84 8.05
CA PHE A 188 15.96 3.97 8.65
C PHE A 188 16.35 3.68 10.12
N ASN A 189 17.54 4.06 10.53
CA ASN A 189 18.02 3.90 11.90
C ASN A 189 17.21 4.71 12.93
N ARG A 190 16.41 5.68 12.51
CA ARG A 190 15.58 6.54 13.37
C ARG A 190 14.27 6.82 12.66
N SER A 191 13.20 7.04 13.44
CA SER A 191 11.88 7.42 12.89
C SER A 191 11.94 8.66 12.01
N ILE A 192 11.16 8.67 10.92
CA ILE A 192 11.01 9.81 10.01
C ILE A 192 10.43 11.03 10.73
N GLU A 193 9.56 10.84 11.71
CA GLU A 193 8.97 11.93 12.49
C GLU A 193 9.98 12.67 13.39
N GLY A 194 11.17 12.15 13.57
CA GLY A 194 12.17 12.69 14.53
C GLY A 194 11.88 12.21 15.94
N SER A 195 12.93 12.08 16.75
CA SER A 195 12.78 11.92 18.20
C SER A 195 12.31 13.26 18.78
N ARG A 196 11.20 13.26 19.52
CA ARG A 196 10.90 14.33 20.46
C ARG A 196 11.94 14.35 21.58
#